data_0a57c37f62896f763703286548c6e235
#
_entry.id   0a57c37f62896f763703286548c6e235
#
_cell.length_a   1.000
_cell.length_b   1.000
_cell.length_c   1.000
_cell.angle_alpha   90.00
_cell.angle_beta   90.00
_cell.angle_gamma   90.00
#
_symmetry.space_group_name_H-M   'P 1'
#
loop_
_entity.id
_entity.type
_entity.pdbx_description
1 polymer ?
#
loop_
_entity_poly.entity_id
_entity_poly.type
_entity_poly.pdbx_seq_one_letter_code
_entity_poly.pdbx_strand_id
1 'polypeptide(L)'
;MDRQAQFRAREALIFDVAERLLLESGEMGMTLDTLALELDLAKGTLYKHFQSKDELYLLLIIRNEQALLDMVRDNQGDFPARLVFYMLHHLHHPERTVLFHQIEERLSAGAQGLGVLFSQLYRIRKQRLRLIIGITDNYLKAQQCSMSVRDYLAAIWSMTQGAASMLNSSFYQRYLGSRDTFRVAVIDQMLALPQQFKQPTNPAA
;
A
#
# COMPACT_ATOMS: atom_id res chain seq x y z
N MET A 1 6.99 -12.68 31.77
CA MET A 1 6.93 -12.07 30.40
C MET A 1 7.73 -10.78 30.44
N ASP A 2 8.59 -10.57 29.45
CA ASP A 2 9.39 -9.36 29.32
C ASP A 2 8.47 -8.14 29.13
N ARG A 3 8.70 -7.08 29.93
CA ARG A 3 7.94 -5.82 29.88
C ARG A 3 7.91 -5.21 28.47
N GLN A 4 8.99 -5.40 27.72
CA GLN A 4 9.10 -4.92 26.35
C GLN A 4 8.25 -5.73 25.37
N ALA A 5 8.14 -7.05 25.58
CA ALA A 5 7.26 -7.90 24.80
C ALA A 5 5.77 -7.56 25.01
N GLN A 6 5.39 -7.28 26.27
CA GLN A 6 4.03 -6.83 26.60
C GLN A 6 3.70 -5.47 25.97
N PHE A 7 4.66 -4.54 25.95
CA PHE A 7 4.47 -3.23 25.31
C PHE A 7 4.24 -3.38 23.81
N ARG A 8 5.07 -4.17 23.12
CA ARG A 8 4.93 -4.44 21.67
C ARG A 8 3.62 -5.15 21.32
N ALA A 9 3.22 -6.13 22.13
CA ALA A 9 1.95 -6.84 21.93
C ALA A 9 0.75 -5.89 22.05
N ARG A 10 0.79 -4.99 23.04
CA ARG A 10 -0.25 -3.97 23.22
C ARG A 10 -0.26 -2.98 22.06
N GLU A 11 0.89 -2.53 21.60
CA GLU A 11 1.01 -1.64 20.44
C GLU A 11 0.43 -2.27 19.18
N ALA A 12 0.73 -3.53 18.91
CA ALA A 12 0.14 -4.27 17.79
C ALA A 12 -1.39 -4.31 17.87
N LEU A 13 -1.94 -4.63 19.05
CA LEU A 13 -3.38 -4.64 19.28
C LEU A 13 -4.02 -3.24 19.06
N ILE A 14 -3.36 -2.17 19.55
CA ILE A 14 -3.82 -0.80 19.32
C ILE A 14 -3.90 -0.51 17.81
N PHE A 15 -2.88 -0.88 17.05
CA PHE A 15 -2.86 -0.65 15.60
C PHE A 15 -3.93 -1.48 14.87
N ASP A 16 -4.15 -2.74 15.26
CA ASP A 16 -5.18 -3.58 14.64
C ASP A 16 -6.58 -3.01 14.85
N VAL A 17 -6.90 -2.60 16.08
CA VAL A 17 -8.19 -2.00 16.40
C VAL A 17 -8.35 -0.62 15.75
N ALA A 18 -7.29 0.20 15.76
CA ALA A 18 -7.31 1.52 15.13
C ALA A 18 -7.53 1.43 13.61
N GLU A 19 -6.85 0.49 12.94
CA GLU A 19 -7.04 0.26 11.50
C GLU A 19 -8.47 -0.19 11.19
N ARG A 20 -9.01 -1.16 11.97
CA ARG A 20 -10.39 -1.62 11.82
C ARG A 20 -11.38 -0.47 11.98
N LEU A 21 -11.31 0.30 13.08
CA LEU A 21 -12.20 1.44 13.33
C LEU A 21 -12.09 2.51 12.24
N LEU A 22 -10.86 2.76 11.76
CA LEU A 22 -10.61 3.71 10.69
C LEU A 22 -11.27 3.28 9.37
N LEU A 23 -11.22 2.00 9.03
CA LEU A 23 -11.85 1.45 7.81
C LEU A 23 -13.37 1.40 7.92
N GLU A 24 -13.92 1.11 9.11
CA GLU A 24 -15.37 1.03 9.36
C GLU A 24 -16.05 2.39 9.41
N SER A 25 -15.44 3.39 10.06
CA SER A 25 -16.07 4.67 10.38
C SER A 25 -15.37 5.90 9.79
N GLY A 26 -14.28 5.69 9.04
CA GLY A 26 -13.48 6.77 8.46
C GLY A 26 -12.74 7.62 9.49
N GLU A 27 -12.03 8.64 9.02
CA GLU A 27 -11.26 9.55 9.88
C GLU A 27 -12.12 10.30 10.90
N MET A 28 -13.36 10.62 10.57
CA MET A 28 -14.25 11.35 11.47
C MET A 28 -14.81 10.47 12.59
N GLY A 29 -15.11 9.20 12.30
CA GLY A 29 -15.67 8.27 13.27
C GLY A 29 -14.62 7.62 14.17
N MET A 30 -13.42 7.39 13.68
CA MET A 30 -12.30 6.89 14.49
C MET A 30 -11.75 8.03 15.36
N THR A 31 -12.05 8.02 16.64
CA THR A 31 -11.52 8.95 17.64
C THR A 31 -10.63 8.22 18.66
N LEU A 32 -9.79 8.96 19.40
CA LEU A 32 -8.99 8.33 20.47
C LEU A 32 -9.87 7.87 21.63
N ASP A 33 -11.07 8.45 21.79
CA ASP A 33 -12.04 8.01 22.79
C ASP A 33 -12.69 6.69 22.37
N THR A 34 -13.12 6.56 21.12
CA THR A 34 -13.66 5.29 20.59
C THR A 34 -12.62 4.19 20.63
N LEU A 35 -11.36 4.49 20.30
CA LEU A 35 -10.25 3.53 20.35
C LEU A 35 -9.96 3.08 21.79
N ALA A 36 -9.95 4.01 22.75
CA ALA A 36 -9.73 3.71 24.16
C ALA A 36 -10.85 2.82 24.74
N LEU A 37 -12.10 3.16 24.39
CA LEU A 37 -13.27 2.38 24.80
C LEU A 37 -13.25 0.96 24.24
N GLU A 38 -12.95 0.79 22.96
CA GLU A 38 -12.89 -0.52 22.30
C GLU A 38 -11.80 -1.42 22.85
N LEU A 39 -10.71 -0.84 23.33
CA LEU A 39 -9.57 -1.55 23.92
C LEU A 39 -9.67 -1.76 25.43
N ASP A 40 -10.72 -1.23 26.09
CA ASP A 40 -10.81 -1.14 27.54
C ASP A 40 -9.56 -0.54 28.18
N LEU A 41 -9.07 0.57 27.60
CA LEU A 41 -7.88 1.28 28.05
C LEU A 41 -8.19 2.72 28.48
N ALA A 42 -7.49 3.21 29.49
CA ALA A 42 -7.49 4.64 29.76
C ALA A 42 -6.81 5.39 28.60
N LYS A 43 -7.37 6.51 28.16
CA LYS A 43 -6.83 7.36 27.07
C LYS A 43 -5.34 7.72 27.26
N GLY A 44 -4.93 7.96 28.52
CA GLY A 44 -3.51 8.20 28.84
C GLY A 44 -2.59 7.01 28.57
N THR A 45 -3.13 5.81 28.42
CA THR A 45 -2.33 4.64 28.01
C THR A 45 -2.02 4.68 26.52
N LEU A 46 -2.94 5.17 25.68
CA LEU A 46 -2.74 5.35 24.25
C LEU A 46 -1.59 6.34 23.98
N TYR A 47 -1.54 7.44 24.72
CA TYR A 47 -0.50 8.46 24.59
C TYR A 47 0.92 8.01 24.99
N LYS A 48 1.09 6.79 25.51
CA LYS A 48 2.39 6.14 25.66
C LYS A 48 2.91 5.51 24.37
N HIS A 49 2.05 5.32 23.39
CA HIS A 49 2.36 4.67 22.10
C HIS A 49 2.43 5.66 20.94
N PHE A 50 1.69 6.77 20.98
CA PHE A 50 1.72 7.84 19.99
C PHE A 50 1.21 9.16 20.60
N GLN A 51 1.69 10.28 20.08
CA GLN A 51 1.42 11.60 20.66
C GLN A 51 0.15 12.27 20.10
N SER A 52 -0.28 11.85 18.90
CA SER A 52 -1.45 12.42 18.23
C SER A 52 -2.15 11.39 17.34
N LYS A 53 -3.38 11.69 16.96
CA LYS A 53 -4.15 10.90 15.98
C LYS A 53 -3.43 10.84 14.62
N ASP A 54 -2.83 11.95 14.20
CA ASP A 54 -2.06 12.03 12.96
C ASP A 54 -0.81 11.16 13.01
N GLU A 55 -0.12 11.11 14.16
CA GLU A 55 0.99 10.19 14.37
C GLU A 55 0.56 8.74 14.28
N LEU A 56 -0.56 8.37 14.92
CA LEU A 56 -1.14 7.03 14.83
C LEU A 56 -1.44 6.65 13.37
N TYR A 57 -2.04 7.54 12.61
CA TYR A 57 -2.34 7.28 11.20
C TYR A 57 -1.08 7.04 10.36
N LEU A 58 -0.06 7.85 10.56
CA LEU A 58 1.20 7.67 9.85
C LEU A 58 1.91 6.38 10.25
N LEU A 59 1.81 5.96 11.53
CA LEU A 59 2.30 4.67 12.00
C LEU A 59 1.56 3.48 11.36
N LEU A 60 0.24 3.58 11.15
CA LEU A 60 -0.53 2.56 10.41
C LEU A 60 -0.06 2.45 8.95
N ILE A 61 0.18 3.58 8.29
CA ILE A 61 0.73 3.61 6.92
C ILE A 61 2.13 3.00 6.88
N ILE A 62 3.00 3.34 7.83
CA ILE A 62 4.35 2.76 7.96
C ILE A 62 4.28 1.25 8.15
N ARG A 63 3.38 0.76 9.01
CA ARG A 63 3.15 -0.68 9.23
C ARG A 63 2.74 -1.39 7.93
N ASN A 64 1.82 -0.82 7.18
CA ASN A 64 1.41 -1.35 5.88
C ASN A 64 2.55 -1.37 4.86
N GLU A 65 3.36 -0.32 4.78
CA GLU A 65 4.52 -0.27 3.88
C GLU A 65 5.63 -1.25 4.31
N GLN A 66 5.79 -1.49 5.61
CA GLN A 66 6.72 -2.51 6.10
C GLN A 66 6.24 -3.92 5.68
N ALA A 67 4.96 -4.22 5.82
CA ALA A 67 4.38 -5.47 5.36
C ALA A 67 4.58 -5.68 3.84
N LEU A 68 4.41 -4.62 3.03
CA LEU A 68 4.71 -4.66 1.60
C LEU A 68 6.19 -4.92 1.30
N LEU A 69 7.10 -4.32 2.07
CA LEU A 69 8.54 -4.56 1.93
C LEU A 69 8.89 -6.01 2.26
N ASP A 70 8.35 -6.55 3.36
CA ASP A 70 8.61 -7.93 3.78
C ASP A 70 8.03 -8.92 2.76
N MET A 71 6.83 -8.65 2.26
CA MET A 71 6.22 -9.40 1.16
C MET A 71 7.11 -9.48 -0.08
N VAL A 72 7.75 -8.36 -0.48
CA VAL A 72 8.68 -8.34 -1.63
C VAL A 72 9.96 -9.12 -1.34
N ARG A 73 10.45 -9.12 -0.09
CA ARG A 73 11.63 -9.89 0.32
C ARG A 73 11.38 -11.38 0.32
N ASP A 74 10.22 -11.79 0.82
CA ASP A 74 9.86 -13.20 1.02
C ASP A 74 9.41 -13.87 -0.28
N ASN A 75 8.89 -13.10 -1.23
CA ASN A 75 8.44 -13.61 -2.51
C ASN A 75 9.63 -13.93 -3.43
N GLN A 76 9.87 -15.23 -3.68
CA GLN A 76 10.93 -15.73 -4.58
C GLN A 76 10.46 -15.90 -6.03
N GLY A 77 9.21 -15.54 -6.35
CA GLY A 77 8.66 -15.63 -7.70
C GLY A 77 9.34 -14.70 -8.71
N ASP A 78 9.08 -14.93 -9.98
CA ASP A 78 9.46 -14.04 -11.06
C ASP A 78 8.72 -12.69 -10.99
N PHE A 79 9.04 -11.77 -11.90
CA PHE A 79 8.41 -10.46 -11.91
C PHE A 79 6.88 -10.52 -12.06
N PRO A 80 6.29 -11.29 -13.00
CA PRO A 80 4.85 -11.44 -13.12
C PRO A 80 4.17 -11.88 -11.82
N ALA A 81 4.70 -12.90 -11.14
CA ALA A 81 4.15 -13.39 -9.87
C ALA A 81 4.21 -12.30 -8.78
N ARG A 82 5.31 -11.54 -8.70
CA ARG A 82 5.47 -10.43 -7.75
C ARG A 82 4.51 -9.29 -8.05
N LEU A 83 4.29 -8.97 -9.32
CA LEU A 83 3.35 -7.96 -9.76
C LEU A 83 1.90 -8.33 -9.38
N VAL A 84 1.49 -9.56 -9.70
CA VAL A 84 0.16 -10.07 -9.33
C VAL A 84 -0.06 -9.95 -7.83
N PHE A 85 0.91 -10.39 -7.04
CA PHE A 85 0.83 -10.36 -5.59
C PHE A 85 0.72 -8.94 -5.03
N TYR A 86 1.53 -8.00 -5.55
CA TYR A 86 1.48 -6.58 -5.19
C TYR A 86 0.12 -5.97 -5.51
N MET A 87 -0.38 -6.17 -6.73
CA MET A 87 -1.66 -5.61 -7.15
C MET A 87 -2.83 -6.20 -6.34
N LEU A 88 -2.83 -7.52 -6.13
CA LEU A 88 -3.87 -8.18 -5.32
C LEU A 88 -3.89 -7.68 -3.87
N HIS A 89 -2.73 -7.43 -3.25
CA HIS A 89 -2.68 -6.84 -1.91
C HIS A 89 -3.47 -5.54 -1.82
N HIS A 90 -3.36 -4.68 -2.84
CA HIS A 90 -4.08 -3.41 -2.89
C HIS A 90 -5.54 -3.56 -3.33
N LEU A 91 -5.82 -4.44 -4.28
CA LEU A 91 -7.14 -4.57 -4.90
C LEU A 91 -8.11 -5.46 -4.10
N HIS A 92 -7.62 -6.30 -3.19
CA HIS A 92 -8.47 -7.02 -2.22
C HIS A 92 -8.96 -6.13 -1.08
N HIS A 93 -8.18 -5.11 -0.72
CA HIS A 93 -8.50 -4.13 0.31
C HIS A 93 -8.52 -2.71 -0.27
N PRO A 94 -9.41 -2.43 -1.26
CA PRO A 94 -9.40 -1.15 -1.97
C PRO A 94 -9.75 0.02 -1.06
N GLU A 95 -10.58 -0.18 -0.04
CA GLU A 95 -10.91 0.81 0.99
C GLU A 95 -9.68 1.27 1.75
N ARG A 96 -8.83 0.34 2.17
CA ARG A 96 -7.56 0.64 2.85
C ARG A 96 -6.60 1.39 1.92
N THR A 97 -6.47 0.91 0.67
CA THR A 97 -5.57 1.52 -0.33
C THR A 97 -5.93 2.99 -0.59
N VAL A 98 -7.22 3.27 -0.79
CA VAL A 98 -7.71 4.63 -1.03
C VAL A 98 -7.57 5.51 0.21
N LEU A 99 -7.99 5.02 1.37
CA LEU A 99 -8.01 5.79 2.60
C LEU A 99 -6.59 6.14 3.07
N PHE A 100 -5.65 5.19 3.04
CA PHE A 100 -4.27 5.45 3.44
C PHE A 100 -3.58 6.45 2.51
N HIS A 101 -3.85 6.40 1.21
CA HIS A 101 -3.35 7.40 0.28
C HIS A 101 -3.90 8.80 0.59
N GLN A 102 -5.20 8.94 0.82
CA GLN A 102 -5.84 10.22 1.17
C GLN A 102 -5.27 10.81 2.48
N ILE A 103 -5.13 9.97 3.51
CA ILE A 103 -4.55 10.37 4.79
C ILE A 103 -3.09 10.83 4.61
N GLU A 104 -2.29 10.08 3.87
CA GLU A 104 -0.89 10.44 3.63
C GLU A 104 -0.76 11.80 2.94
N GLU A 105 -1.53 12.04 1.88
CA GLU A 105 -1.55 13.32 1.18
C GLU A 105 -1.94 14.47 2.12
N ARG A 106 -2.98 14.29 2.94
CA ARG A 106 -3.38 15.28 3.94
C ARG A 106 -2.28 15.55 4.96
N LEU A 107 -1.66 14.50 5.50
CA LEU A 107 -0.60 14.63 6.50
C LEU A 107 0.66 15.28 5.93
N SER A 108 1.02 14.94 4.69
CA SER A 108 2.20 15.51 4.02
C SER A 108 2.05 17.01 3.74
N ALA A 109 0.82 17.47 3.49
CA ALA A 109 0.52 18.85 3.18
C ALA A 109 0.46 19.78 4.41
N GLY A 110 0.11 19.27 5.60
CA GLY A 110 -0.21 20.16 6.72
C GLY A 110 0.17 19.72 8.12
N ALA A 111 0.57 18.48 8.35
CA ALA A 111 0.85 17.99 9.70
C ALA A 111 2.25 18.40 10.18
N GLN A 112 2.31 19.02 11.35
CA GLN A 112 3.59 19.39 11.98
C GLN A 112 4.13 18.24 12.86
N GLY A 113 5.46 18.16 12.99
CA GLY A 113 6.11 17.20 13.90
C GLY A 113 6.29 15.78 13.35
N LEU A 114 5.77 15.46 12.17
CA LEU A 114 5.82 14.11 11.59
C LEU A 114 7.04 13.81 10.69
N GLY A 115 7.98 14.73 10.56
CA GLY A 115 9.11 14.62 9.62
C GLY A 115 9.97 13.37 9.82
N VAL A 116 10.16 12.92 11.06
CA VAL A 116 10.90 11.69 11.38
C VAL A 116 10.18 10.45 10.85
N LEU A 117 8.87 10.38 11.05
CA LEU A 117 8.05 9.26 10.57
C LEU A 117 7.93 9.25 9.03
N PHE A 118 7.78 10.40 8.39
CA PHE A 118 7.86 10.49 6.92
C PHE A 118 9.22 10.03 6.39
N SER A 119 10.31 10.39 7.07
CA SER A 119 11.64 9.89 6.71
C SER A 119 11.76 8.37 6.85
N GLN A 120 11.10 7.78 7.84
CA GLN A 120 11.01 6.32 8.00
C GLN A 120 10.19 5.69 6.87
N LEU A 121 9.01 6.22 6.57
CA LEU A 121 8.14 5.78 5.48
C LEU A 121 8.89 5.76 4.14
N TYR A 122 9.55 6.86 3.79
CA TYR A 122 10.30 6.98 2.54
C TYR A 122 11.52 6.05 2.49
N ARG A 123 12.15 5.77 3.63
CA ARG A 123 13.24 4.79 3.72
C ARG A 123 12.74 3.38 3.38
N ILE A 124 11.60 2.96 3.93
CA ILE A 124 10.97 1.66 3.65
C ILE A 124 10.62 1.55 2.16
N ARG A 125 9.96 2.56 1.59
CA ARG A 125 9.63 2.61 0.15
C ARG A 125 10.87 2.55 -0.74
N LYS A 126 11.92 3.29 -0.38
CA LYS A 126 13.20 3.25 -1.11
C LYS A 126 13.86 1.88 -1.05
N GLN A 127 13.78 1.18 0.08
CA GLN A 127 14.27 -0.20 0.18
C GLN A 127 13.47 -1.14 -0.72
N ARG A 128 12.14 -1.06 -0.71
CA ARG A 128 11.27 -1.84 -1.58
C ARG A 128 11.56 -1.59 -3.07
N LEU A 129 11.66 -0.32 -3.47
CA LEU A 129 12.01 0.04 -4.86
C LEU A 129 13.35 -0.55 -5.30
N ARG A 130 14.39 -0.50 -4.45
CA ARG A 130 15.71 -1.10 -4.77
C ARG A 130 15.63 -2.59 -5.05
N LEU A 131 14.74 -3.32 -4.35
CA LEU A 131 14.56 -4.76 -4.56
C LEU A 131 13.87 -5.07 -5.88
N ILE A 132 12.92 -4.24 -6.32
CA ILE A 132 12.11 -4.52 -7.51
C ILE A 132 12.70 -3.98 -8.81
N ILE A 133 13.51 -2.91 -8.77
CA ILE A 133 14.04 -2.25 -9.97
C ILE A 133 14.82 -3.24 -10.84
N GLY A 134 15.75 -4.00 -10.27
CA GLY A 134 16.58 -4.94 -11.05
C GLY A 134 15.77 -6.08 -11.67
N ILE A 135 14.79 -6.59 -10.93
CA ILE A 135 13.89 -7.66 -11.41
C ILE A 135 13.01 -7.14 -12.54
N THR A 136 12.49 -5.92 -12.39
CA THR A 136 11.68 -5.25 -13.42
C THR A 136 12.49 -4.98 -14.68
N ASP A 137 13.73 -4.49 -14.55
CA ASP A 137 14.62 -4.23 -15.67
C ASP A 137 14.89 -5.49 -16.49
N ASN A 138 15.22 -6.59 -15.81
CA ASN A 138 15.43 -7.90 -16.46
C ASN A 138 14.16 -8.37 -17.18
N TYR A 139 13.00 -8.20 -16.57
CA TYR A 139 11.71 -8.56 -17.18
C TYR A 139 11.44 -7.75 -18.45
N LEU A 140 11.58 -6.42 -18.40
CA LEU A 140 11.36 -5.55 -19.57
C LEU A 140 12.32 -5.85 -20.71
N LYS A 141 13.60 -6.12 -20.41
CA LYS A 141 14.60 -6.54 -21.39
C LYS A 141 14.24 -7.87 -22.05
N ALA A 142 13.80 -8.86 -21.27
CA ALA A 142 13.35 -10.14 -21.80
C ALA A 142 12.11 -10.00 -22.71
N GLN A 143 11.25 -9.01 -22.45
CA GLN A 143 10.09 -8.66 -23.28
C GLN A 143 10.46 -7.77 -24.49
N GLN A 144 11.74 -7.37 -24.65
CA GLN A 144 12.19 -6.41 -25.68
C GLN A 144 11.41 -5.07 -25.61
N CYS A 145 11.01 -4.67 -24.41
CA CYS A 145 10.22 -3.46 -24.15
C CYS A 145 11.12 -2.22 -24.16
N SER A 146 10.70 -1.16 -24.84
CA SER A 146 11.40 0.13 -24.88
C SER A 146 11.06 1.05 -23.71
N MET A 147 10.05 0.69 -22.92
CA MET A 147 9.63 1.50 -21.77
C MET A 147 10.70 1.48 -20.67
N SER A 148 10.94 2.62 -20.02
CA SER A 148 11.82 2.66 -18.86
C SER A 148 11.20 1.92 -17.66
N VAL A 149 12.05 1.38 -16.78
CA VAL A 149 11.61 0.76 -15.51
C VAL A 149 10.77 1.73 -14.69
N ARG A 150 11.16 3.01 -14.66
CA ARG A 150 10.43 4.06 -13.92
C ARG A 150 9.02 4.23 -14.45
N ASP A 151 8.86 4.34 -15.76
CA ASP A 151 7.55 4.58 -16.39
C ASP A 151 6.65 3.37 -16.22
N TYR A 152 7.19 2.16 -16.35
CA TYR A 152 6.43 0.94 -16.13
C TYR A 152 5.97 0.80 -14.67
N LEU A 153 6.83 1.05 -13.69
CA LEU A 153 6.45 1.02 -12.27
C LEU A 153 5.44 2.13 -11.94
N ALA A 154 5.56 3.30 -12.56
CA ALA A 154 4.58 4.38 -12.40
C ALA A 154 3.22 4.00 -12.99
N ALA A 155 3.19 3.34 -14.16
CA ALA A 155 1.96 2.83 -14.76
C ALA A 155 1.27 1.79 -13.86
N ILE A 156 2.04 0.83 -13.30
CA ILE A 156 1.53 -0.17 -12.34
C ILE A 156 0.89 0.54 -11.14
N TRP A 157 1.61 1.49 -10.55
CA TRP A 157 1.11 2.21 -9.37
C TRP A 157 -0.16 3.00 -9.69
N SER A 158 -0.17 3.76 -10.79
CA SER A 158 -1.32 4.54 -11.22
C SER A 158 -2.55 3.67 -11.50
N MET A 159 -2.35 2.54 -12.19
CA MET A 159 -3.42 1.60 -12.48
C MET A 159 -3.96 0.94 -11.21
N THR A 160 -3.09 0.57 -10.27
CA THR A 160 -3.48 -0.03 -8.99
C THR A 160 -4.31 0.95 -8.16
N GLN A 161 -3.90 2.22 -8.06
CA GLN A 161 -4.64 3.26 -7.33
C GLN A 161 -5.99 3.57 -8.00
N GLY A 162 -6.00 3.72 -9.32
CA GLY A 162 -7.24 3.94 -10.09
C GLY A 162 -8.22 2.80 -9.93
N ALA A 163 -7.76 1.55 -10.06
CA ALA A 163 -8.59 0.36 -9.89
C ALA A 163 -9.11 0.22 -8.45
N ALA A 164 -8.28 0.50 -7.43
CA ALA A 164 -8.73 0.51 -6.03
C ALA A 164 -9.83 1.57 -5.82
N SER A 165 -9.67 2.77 -6.37
CA SER A 165 -10.70 3.83 -6.31
C SER A 165 -12.01 3.40 -6.95
N MET A 166 -11.97 2.73 -8.11
CA MET A 166 -13.17 2.19 -8.76
C MET A 166 -13.83 1.09 -7.92
N LEU A 167 -13.05 0.16 -7.38
CA LEU A 167 -13.54 -0.92 -6.51
C LEU A 167 -14.15 -0.39 -5.22
N ASN A 168 -13.70 0.76 -4.73
CA ASN A 168 -14.22 1.41 -3.51
C ASN A 168 -15.40 2.35 -3.79
N SER A 169 -15.69 2.66 -5.06
CA SER A 169 -16.75 3.59 -5.44
C SER A 169 -18.12 2.91 -5.44
N SER A 170 -19.08 3.43 -4.68
CA SER A 170 -20.47 2.96 -4.68
C SER A 170 -21.17 3.10 -6.05
N PHE A 171 -20.75 4.09 -6.85
CA PHE A 171 -21.25 4.29 -8.22
C PHE A 171 -20.77 3.16 -9.14
N TYR A 172 -19.46 2.93 -9.21
CA TYR A 172 -18.89 1.94 -10.11
C TYR A 172 -19.23 0.51 -9.71
N GLN A 173 -19.43 0.19 -8.44
CA GLN A 173 -19.85 -1.13 -7.99
C GLN A 173 -21.15 -1.62 -8.68
N ARG A 174 -22.01 -0.70 -9.14
CA ARG A 174 -23.25 -1.02 -9.86
C ARG A 174 -23.02 -1.37 -11.32
N TYR A 175 -21.89 -0.99 -11.91
CA TYR A 175 -21.60 -1.09 -13.34
C TYR A 175 -20.41 -1.98 -13.68
N LEU A 176 -19.53 -2.28 -12.74
CA LEU A 176 -18.31 -3.04 -12.99
C LEU A 176 -18.52 -4.56 -13.14
N GLY A 177 -19.72 -5.08 -12.89
CA GLY A 177 -19.94 -6.51 -12.88
C GLY A 177 -19.20 -7.21 -11.74
N SER A 178 -18.55 -8.35 -12.03
CA SER A 178 -17.78 -9.07 -11.01
C SER A 178 -16.50 -8.32 -10.61
N ARG A 179 -16.33 -8.08 -9.32
CA ARG A 179 -15.09 -7.46 -8.76
C ARG A 179 -13.84 -8.29 -9.09
N ASP A 180 -13.97 -9.62 -9.08
CA ASP A 180 -12.85 -10.51 -9.38
C ASP A 180 -12.47 -10.46 -10.85
N THR A 181 -13.45 -10.46 -11.75
CA THR A 181 -13.20 -10.28 -13.18
C THR A 181 -12.51 -8.95 -13.47
N PHE A 182 -12.91 -7.87 -12.78
CA PHE A 182 -12.27 -6.57 -12.91
C PHE A 182 -10.82 -6.58 -12.42
N ARG A 183 -10.56 -7.20 -11.24
CA ARG A 183 -9.18 -7.35 -10.72
C ARG A 183 -8.28 -8.08 -11.69
N VAL A 184 -8.75 -9.22 -12.21
CA VAL A 184 -8.00 -10.02 -13.20
C VAL A 184 -7.72 -9.19 -14.45
N ALA A 185 -8.71 -8.51 -15.02
CA ALA A 185 -8.54 -7.69 -16.21
C ALA A 185 -7.51 -6.57 -16.03
N VAL A 186 -7.50 -5.91 -14.86
CA VAL A 186 -6.53 -4.85 -14.54
C VAL A 186 -5.10 -5.42 -14.43
N ILE A 187 -4.94 -6.57 -13.79
CA ILE A 187 -3.64 -7.24 -13.64
C ILE A 187 -3.12 -7.70 -15.01
N ASP A 188 -3.96 -8.36 -15.80
CA ASP A 188 -3.62 -8.83 -17.15
C ASP A 188 -3.20 -7.67 -18.06
N GLN A 189 -3.89 -6.52 -17.95
CA GLN A 189 -3.53 -5.30 -18.67
C GLN A 189 -2.10 -4.83 -18.32
N MET A 190 -1.71 -4.87 -17.05
CA MET A 190 -0.37 -4.48 -16.63
C MET A 190 0.70 -5.47 -17.08
N LEU A 191 0.40 -6.76 -17.06
CA LEU A 191 1.29 -7.80 -17.59
C LEU A 191 1.47 -7.71 -19.10
N ALA A 192 0.40 -7.32 -19.83
CA ALA A 192 0.43 -7.15 -21.27
C ALA A 192 1.06 -5.82 -21.74
N LEU A 193 1.13 -4.81 -20.86
CA LEU A 193 1.61 -3.47 -21.22
C LEU A 193 2.99 -3.45 -21.91
N PRO A 194 4.00 -4.22 -21.51
CA PRO A 194 5.30 -4.26 -22.19
C PRO A 194 5.22 -4.66 -23.65
N GLN A 195 4.23 -5.47 -24.05
CA GLN A 195 4.05 -5.92 -25.44
C GLN A 195 3.66 -4.76 -26.38
N GLN A 196 3.00 -3.73 -25.87
CA GLN A 196 2.58 -2.53 -26.63
C GLN A 196 3.78 -1.61 -26.95
N PHE A 197 4.89 -1.77 -26.23
CA PHE A 197 6.12 -0.98 -26.36
C PHE A 197 7.31 -1.83 -26.82
N LYS A 198 7.06 -2.89 -27.61
CA LYS A 198 8.16 -3.68 -28.20
C LYS A 198 8.97 -2.85 -29.16
N GLN A 199 10.28 -2.99 -29.09
CA GLN A 199 11.16 -2.45 -30.11
C GLN A 199 10.90 -3.18 -31.44
N PRO A 200 10.83 -2.47 -32.56
CA PRO A 200 10.75 -3.12 -33.86
C PRO A 200 11.98 -4.02 -34.02
N THR A 201 11.76 -5.30 -34.27
CA THR A 201 12.83 -6.22 -34.68
C THR A 201 13.41 -5.67 -35.97
N ASN A 202 14.67 -5.24 -35.96
CA ASN A 202 15.36 -4.82 -37.18
C ASN A 202 15.51 -6.05 -38.10
N PRO A 203 14.86 -6.14 -39.26
CA PRO A 203 14.92 -7.33 -40.11
C PRO A 203 16.17 -7.38 -40.98
N ALA A 204 17.27 -6.71 -40.55
CA ALA A 204 18.53 -6.67 -41.33
C ALA A 204 19.73 -6.83 -40.42
N ALA A 205 20.18 -8.07 -40.30
CA ALA A 205 21.61 -8.44 -40.11
C ALA A 205 21.87 -9.76 -40.84
#